data_d7c94acadb894eb45bb8cb6807d56062
#
_entry.id   d7c94acadb894eb45bb8cb6807d56062
#
_cell.length_a   1.000
_cell.length_b   1.000
_cell.length_c   1.000
_cell.angle_alpha   90.00
_cell.angle_beta   90.00
_cell.angle_gamma   90.00
#
_symmetry.space_group_name_H-M   'P 1'
#
loop_
_entity.id
_entity.type
_entity.pdbx_description
1 polymer ?
#
loop_
_entity_poly.entity_id
_entity_poly.type
_entity_poly.pdbx_seq_one_letter_code
_entity_poly.pdbx_strand_id
1 'polypeptide(L)'
;MIQCFDTYEISDDPARVDFARVHGWLTTTYWSPGITRPQVEKAAAHSSLVLGAYADGGQTAYLRVVSDRVRFAYVCDVFVDDAHRGRGLARALVQFVLDHPDHADVRRWLLVTRDAHGVYSEVGFEPLPQPERWMAYLPPVEESTTP
;
A
#
# COMPACT_ATOMS: atom_id res chain seq x y z
N MET A 1 12.22 11.41 0.19
CA MET A 1 12.03 11.76 1.61
C MET A 1 12.32 10.52 2.45
N ILE A 2 13.02 10.70 3.54
CA ILE A 2 13.37 9.62 4.48
C ILE A 2 12.89 10.04 5.87
N GLN A 3 12.29 9.11 6.60
CA GLN A 3 11.83 9.33 7.97
C GLN A 3 12.24 8.14 8.84
N CYS A 4 12.75 8.41 10.03
CA CYS A 4 13.01 7.37 11.02
C CYS A 4 11.75 7.10 11.85
N PHE A 5 11.47 5.83 12.07
CA PHE A 5 10.42 5.37 12.96
C PHE A 5 10.97 4.20 13.80
N ASP A 6 11.19 4.43 15.09
CA ASP A 6 11.87 3.47 15.98
C ASP A 6 13.21 3.04 15.38
N THR A 7 13.42 1.76 15.12
CA THR A 7 14.62 1.19 14.49
C THR A 7 14.51 1.12 12.95
N TYR A 8 13.40 1.59 12.37
CA TYR A 8 13.13 1.54 10.94
C TYR A 8 13.45 2.87 10.25
N GLU A 9 13.88 2.76 9.01
CA GLU A 9 13.95 3.87 8.08
C GLU A 9 12.85 3.70 7.03
N ILE A 10 11.96 4.67 6.91
CA ILE A 10 10.91 4.72 5.88
C ILE A 10 11.40 5.62 4.75
N SER A 11 11.34 5.13 3.52
CA SER A 11 11.82 5.84 2.34
C SER A 11 10.83 5.73 1.18
N ASP A 12 10.68 6.83 0.44
CA ASP A 12 9.90 6.92 -0.80
C ASP A 12 10.77 6.79 -2.06
N ASP A 13 12.01 6.38 -1.91
CA ASP A 13 12.89 6.13 -3.05
C ASP A 13 12.54 4.78 -3.72
N PRO A 14 11.96 4.79 -4.93
CA PRO A 14 11.58 3.56 -5.62
C PRO A 14 12.79 2.67 -5.97
N ALA A 15 13.98 3.24 -6.09
CA ALA A 15 15.20 2.47 -6.37
C ALA A 15 15.60 1.55 -5.21
N ARG A 16 15.10 1.80 -4.00
CA ARG A 16 15.36 0.98 -2.82
C ARG A 16 14.44 -0.22 -2.68
N VAL A 17 13.36 -0.28 -3.46
CA VAL A 17 12.36 -1.34 -3.33
C VAL A 17 12.93 -2.67 -3.80
N ASP A 18 12.89 -3.66 -2.94
CA ASP A 18 13.23 -5.05 -3.26
C ASP A 18 11.99 -5.76 -3.85
N PHE A 19 11.84 -5.67 -5.16
CA PHE A 19 10.67 -6.24 -5.84
C PHE A 19 10.59 -7.76 -5.78
N ALA A 20 11.70 -8.47 -5.62
CA ALA A 20 11.67 -9.91 -5.39
C ALA A 20 10.98 -10.22 -4.06
N ARG A 21 11.32 -9.46 -3.00
CA ARG A 21 10.72 -9.59 -1.68
C ARG A 21 9.26 -9.16 -1.67
N VAL A 22 8.95 -7.99 -2.24
CA VAL A 22 7.58 -7.48 -2.34
C VAL A 22 6.68 -8.44 -3.12
N HIS A 23 7.13 -8.97 -4.24
CA HIS A 23 6.40 -10.00 -4.99
C HIS A 23 6.14 -11.23 -4.13
N GLY A 24 7.15 -11.72 -3.40
CA GLY A 24 7.00 -12.87 -2.50
C GLY A 24 5.93 -12.64 -1.43
N TRP A 25 5.78 -11.42 -0.92
CA TRP A 25 4.73 -11.05 0.02
C TRP A 25 3.36 -10.98 -0.66
N LEU A 26 3.25 -10.17 -1.72
CA LEU A 26 1.94 -9.83 -2.32
C LEU A 26 1.28 -11.02 -3.01
N THR A 27 2.05 -11.94 -3.58
CA THR A 27 1.49 -13.11 -4.27
C THR A 27 0.73 -14.06 -3.34
N THR A 28 0.94 -13.95 -2.03
CA THR A 28 0.27 -14.75 -1.00
C THR A 28 -0.88 -14.03 -0.31
N THR A 29 -1.12 -12.75 -0.60
CA THR A 29 -2.19 -11.98 0.02
C THR A 29 -3.56 -12.32 -0.56
N TYR A 30 -4.61 -12.11 0.24
CA TYR A 30 -5.99 -12.37 -0.20
C TYR A 30 -6.46 -11.38 -1.28
N TRP A 31 -5.88 -10.18 -1.35
CA TRP A 31 -6.29 -9.14 -2.31
C TRP A 31 -5.55 -9.21 -3.65
N SER A 32 -4.45 -9.95 -3.74
CA SER A 32 -3.69 -10.13 -4.98
C SER A 32 -3.10 -11.54 -5.12
N PRO A 33 -3.89 -12.60 -4.88
CA PRO A 33 -3.37 -13.97 -4.91
C PRO A 33 -2.83 -14.29 -6.31
N GLY A 34 -1.60 -14.79 -6.36
CA GLY A 34 -0.95 -15.17 -7.61
C GLY A 34 -0.48 -14.01 -8.49
N ILE A 35 -0.47 -12.78 -8.00
CA ILE A 35 0.09 -11.64 -8.75
C ILE A 35 1.52 -11.95 -9.18
N THR A 36 1.86 -11.64 -10.44
CA THR A 36 3.19 -11.86 -10.98
C THR A 36 4.13 -10.72 -10.64
N ARG A 37 5.44 -10.98 -10.65
CA ARG A 37 6.44 -9.94 -10.42
C ARG A 37 6.36 -8.80 -11.43
N PRO A 38 6.21 -9.03 -12.75
CA PRO A 38 6.00 -7.93 -13.71
C PRO A 38 4.78 -7.07 -13.41
N GLN A 39 3.69 -7.67 -12.88
CA GLN A 39 2.50 -6.92 -12.47
C GLN A 39 2.78 -6.07 -11.22
N VAL A 40 3.51 -6.57 -10.25
CA VAL A 40 3.93 -5.80 -9.06
C VAL A 40 4.78 -4.59 -9.48
N GLU A 41 5.77 -4.79 -10.33
CA GLU A 41 6.65 -3.73 -10.83
C GLU A 41 5.88 -2.70 -11.66
N LYS A 42 4.97 -3.15 -12.53
CA LYS A 42 4.11 -2.26 -13.32
C LYS A 42 3.20 -1.41 -12.44
N ALA A 43 2.57 -2.02 -11.44
CA ALA A 43 1.70 -1.29 -10.51
C ALA A 43 2.50 -0.23 -9.72
N ALA A 44 3.70 -0.56 -9.27
CA ALA A 44 4.59 0.38 -8.60
C ALA A 44 4.98 1.55 -9.51
N ALA A 45 5.36 1.26 -10.75
CA ALA A 45 5.77 2.27 -11.73
C ALA A 45 4.64 3.27 -12.08
N HIS A 46 3.37 2.86 -11.95
CA HIS A 46 2.20 3.70 -12.23
C HIS A 46 1.55 4.24 -10.93
N SER A 47 2.20 4.07 -9.80
CA SER A 47 1.77 4.67 -8.53
C SER A 47 2.36 6.08 -8.37
N SER A 48 1.63 6.95 -7.68
CA SER A 48 2.11 8.31 -7.38
C SER A 48 3.19 8.30 -6.29
N LEU A 49 3.19 7.28 -5.44
CA LEU A 49 4.15 7.09 -4.36
C LEU A 49 4.31 5.60 -4.07
N VAL A 50 5.54 5.19 -3.83
CA VAL A 50 5.90 3.85 -3.37
C VAL A 50 6.77 3.97 -2.15
N LEU A 51 6.42 3.28 -1.07
CA LEU A 51 7.18 3.28 0.18
C LEU A 51 7.75 1.92 0.50
N GLY A 52 8.93 1.94 1.08
CA GLY A 52 9.49 0.83 1.82
C GLY A 52 9.87 1.24 3.24
N ALA A 53 9.81 0.30 4.17
CA ALA A 53 10.49 0.41 5.45
C ALA A 53 11.64 -0.58 5.50
N TYR A 54 12.72 -0.17 6.14
CA TYR A 54 14.00 -0.89 6.13
C TYR A 54 14.57 -0.99 7.54
N ALA A 55 15.08 -2.17 7.89
CA ALA A 55 15.83 -2.43 9.11
C ALA A 55 16.77 -3.62 8.89
N ASP A 56 17.89 -3.66 9.63
CA ASP A 56 18.85 -4.77 9.57
C ASP A 56 19.31 -5.11 8.14
N GLY A 57 19.43 -4.08 7.29
CA GLY A 57 19.91 -4.21 5.93
C GLY A 57 18.89 -4.76 4.92
N GLY A 58 17.62 -4.89 5.29
CA GLY A 58 16.58 -5.41 4.42
C GLY A 58 15.28 -4.63 4.47
N GLN A 59 14.46 -4.78 3.44
CA GLN A 59 13.11 -4.23 3.40
C GLN A 59 12.19 -5.05 4.31
N THR A 60 11.41 -4.36 5.14
CA THR A 60 10.53 -4.97 6.15
C THR A 60 9.05 -4.69 5.92
N ALA A 61 8.74 -3.69 5.09
CA ALA A 61 7.37 -3.33 4.76
C ALA A 61 7.27 -2.64 3.40
N TYR A 62 6.05 -2.55 2.88
CA TYR A 62 5.73 -1.95 1.60
C TYR A 62 4.37 -1.27 1.65
N LEU A 63 4.23 -0.20 0.88
CA LEU A 63 2.97 0.49 0.62
C LEU A 63 3.09 1.24 -0.70
N ARG A 64 1.99 1.36 -1.46
CA ARG A 64 1.93 2.25 -2.62
C ARG A 64 0.64 3.06 -2.61
N VAL A 65 0.67 4.21 -3.28
CA VAL A 65 -0.46 5.11 -3.43
C VAL A 65 -0.73 5.36 -4.91
N VAL A 66 -2.00 5.24 -5.32
CA VAL A 66 -2.47 5.66 -6.64
C VAL A 66 -3.23 6.97 -6.47
N SER A 67 -2.81 8.03 -7.13
CA SER A 67 -3.38 9.36 -6.92
C SER A 67 -3.15 10.27 -8.12
N ASP A 68 -4.12 11.18 -8.37
CA ASP A 68 -3.92 12.34 -9.23
C ASP A 68 -3.20 13.50 -8.49
N ARG A 69 -2.90 13.32 -7.19
CA ARG A 69 -2.26 14.30 -6.28
C ARG A 69 -3.08 15.56 -6.01
N VAL A 70 -4.34 15.57 -6.37
CA VAL A 70 -5.23 16.73 -6.21
C VAL A 70 -6.54 16.34 -5.53
N ARG A 71 -7.27 15.38 -6.08
CA ARG A 71 -8.63 15.09 -5.65
C ARG A 71 -8.79 13.75 -4.95
N PHE A 72 -7.95 12.79 -5.28
CA PHE A 72 -8.15 11.40 -4.92
C PHE A 72 -6.81 10.70 -4.66
N ALA A 73 -6.78 9.87 -3.65
CA ALA A 73 -5.70 8.92 -3.39
C ALA A 73 -6.25 7.59 -2.89
N TYR A 74 -5.67 6.51 -3.38
CA TYR A 74 -5.99 5.15 -2.99
C TYR A 74 -4.74 4.46 -2.44
N VAL A 75 -4.81 4.07 -1.18
CA VAL A 75 -3.74 3.36 -0.48
C VAL A 75 -3.86 1.88 -0.78
N CYS A 76 -2.80 1.28 -1.32
CA CYS A 76 -2.78 -0.10 -1.78
C CYS A 76 -1.59 -0.86 -1.21
N ASP A 77 -1.73 -2.19 -1.18
CA ASP A 77 -0.64 -3.13 -0.96
C ASP A 77 0.16 -2.83 0.31
N VAL A 78 -0.53 -2.44 1.38
CA VAL A 78 0.09 -2.25 2.69
C VAL A 78 0.45 -3.62 3.25
N PHE A 79 1.74 -3.88 3.36
CA PHE A 79 2.24 -5.14 3.86
C PHE A 79 3.42 -4.92 4.80
N VAL A 80 3.39 -5.60 5.94
CA VAL A 80 4.50 -5.66 6.91
C VAL A 80 4.94 -7.11 7.02
N ASP A 81 6.23 -7.36 6.91
CA ASP A 81 6.80 -8.70 7.10
C ASP A 81 6.44 -9.25 8.49
N ASP A 82 6.11 -10.53 8.56
CA ASP A 82 5.63 -11.18 9.78
C ASP A 82 6.53 -10.93 10.99
N ALA A 83 7.84 -10.96 10.79
CA ALA A 83 8.83 -10.72 11.84
C ALA A 83 8.79 -9.29 12.42
N HIS A 84 8.14 -8.35 11.73
CA HIS A 84 8.09 -6.92 12.08
C HIS A 84 6.68 -6.41 12.42
N ARG A 85 5.70 -7.30 12.51
CA ARG A 85 4.33 -6.98 12.88
C ARG A 85 4.19 -6.63 14.37
N GLY A 86 3.11 -5.93 14.71
CA GLY A 86 2.81 -5.55 16.08
C GLY A 86 3.65 -4.42 16.64
N ARG A 87 4.36 -3.67 15.80
CA ARG A 87 5.24 -2.55 16.20
C ARG A 87 4.75 -1.19 15.71
N GLY A 88 3.54 -1.12 15.12
CA GLY A 88 2.97 0.12 14.59
C GLY A 88 3.55 0.56 13.24
N LEU A 89 4.25 -0.30 12.53
CA LEU A 89 4.95 0.06 11.28
C LEU A 89 3.95 0.38 10.15
N ALA A 90 2.86 -0.39 10.00
CA ALA A 90 1.82 -0.10 9.01
C ALA A 90 1.22 1.29 9.23
N ARG A 91 0.91 1.64 10.48
CA ARG A 91 0.41 2.97 10.84
C ARG A 91 1.42 4.07 10.49
N ALA A 92 2.70 3.85 10.77
CA ALA A 92 3.76 4.81 10.46
C ALA A 92 3.89 5.03 8.95
N LEU A 93 3.78 3.98 8.13
CA LEU A 93 3.78 4.08 6.67
C LEU A 93 2.58 4.90 6.17
N VAL A 94 1.39 4.64 6.68
CA VAL A 94 0.18 5.38 6.29
C VAL A 94 0.29 6.84 6.70
N GLN A 95 0.76 7.13 7.92
CA GLN A 95 0.98 8.51 8.34
C GLN A 95 1.97 9.23 7.44
N PHE A 96 3.05 8.56 7.04
CA PHE A 96 4.03 9.12 6.11
C PHE A 96 3.39 9.60 4.79
N VAL A 97 2.49 8.80 4.18
CA VAL A 97 1.86 9.18 2.92
C VAL A 97 0.81 10.27 3.10
N LEU A 98 0.10 10.31 4.24
CA LEU A 98 -0.85 11.37 4.55
C LEU A 98 -0.15 12.73 4.72
N ASP A 99 1.06 12.73 5.27
CA ASP A 99 1.86 13.93 5.52
C ASP A 99 2.78 14.29 4.34
N HIS A 100 2.82 13.48 3.30
CA HIS A 100 3.73 13.67 2.16
C HIS A 100 3.36 14.92 1.36
N PRO A 101 4.33 15.83 1.10
CA PRO A 101 4.05 17.11 0.45
C PRO A 101 3.44 16.97 -0.96
N ASP A 102 3.79 15.93 -1.71
CA ASP A 102 3.23 15.69 -3.04
C ASP A 102 1.72 15.39 -3.03
N HIS A 103 1.16 15.07 -1.88
CA HIS A 103 -0.25 14.73 -1.70
C HIS A 103 -0.99 15.77 -0.82
N ALA A 104 -0.39 16.92 -0.55
CA ALA A 104 -0.95 17.95 0.34
C ALA A 104 -2.34 18.47 -0.13
N ASP A 105 -2.61 18.46 -1.43
CA ASP A 105 -3.87 18.92 -2.01
C ASP A 105 -4.94 17.82 -2.09
N VAL A 106 -4.62 16.57 -1.78
CA VAL A 106 -5.56 15.46 -1.89
C VAL A 106 -6.73 15.64 -0.93
N ARG A 107 -7.95 15.60 -1.47
CA ARG A 107 -9.20 15.85 -0.72
C ARG A 107 -9.87 14.57 -0.23
N ARG A 108 -9.56 13.44 -0.83
CA ARG A 108 -10.17 12.16 -0.48
C ARG A 108 -9.16 11.03 -0.54
N TRP A 109 -8.93 10.42 0.60
CA TRP A 109 -8.12 9.22 0.76
C TRP A 109 -9.02 8.02 0.95
N LEU A 110 -8.79 6.96 0.20
CA LEU A 110 -9.55 5.72 0.27
C LEU A 110 -8.61 4.53 0.43
N LEU A 111 -9.15 3.51 1.06
CA LEU A 111 -8.55 2.18 1.09
C LEU A 111 -9.66 1.14 1.27
N VAL A 112 -9.32 -0.11 0.98
CA VAL A 112 -10.15 -1.26 1.26
C VAL A 112 -9.37 -2.22 2.14
N THR A 113 -10.00 -2.70 3.21
CA THR A 113 -9.41 -3.71 4.08
C THR A 113 -10.49 -4.68 4.54
N ARG A 114 -10.12 -5.95 4.69
CA ARG A 114 -10.99 -6.98 5.24
C ARG A 114 -11.01 -6.96 6.77
N ASP A 115 -9.87 -6.72 7.39
CA ASP A 115 -9.62 -7.05 8.79
C ASP A 115 -8.70 -6.07 9.56
N ALA A 116 -8.24 -5.00 8.92
CA ALA A 116 -7.28 -4.06 9.52
C ALA A 116 -7.86 -2.67 9.80
N HIS A 117 -9.18 -2.55 9.97
CA HIS A 117 -9.86 -1.26 10.21
C HIS A 117 -9.28 -0.50 11.41
N GLY A 118 -8.88 -1.20 12.47
CA GLY A 118 -8.29 -0.57 13.66
C GLY A 118 -6.98 0.16 13.39
N VAL A 119 -6.13 -0.37 12.50
CA VAL A 119 -4.87 0.28 12.11
C VAL A 119 -5.14 1.61 11.42
N TYR A 120 -6.10 1.64 10.51
CA TYR A 120 -6.40 2.83 9.72
C TYR A 120 -7.23 3.86 10.48
N SER A 121 -8.11 3.43 11.38
CA SER A 121 -8.86 4.35 12.22
C SER A 121 -7.95 5.16 13.16
N GLU A 122 -6.84 4.60 13.60
CA GLU A 122 -5.85 5.29 14.43
C GLU A 122 -5.17 6.48 13.73
N VAL A 123 -5.16 6.49 12.40
CA VAL A 123 -4.62 7.59 11.58
C VAL A 123 -5.73 8.44 10.95
N GLY A 124 -6.97 8.27 11.34
CA GLY A 124 -8.09 9.12 10.97
C GLY A 124 -8.98 8.62 9.84
N PHE A 125 -8.78 7.39 9.35
CA PHE A 125 -9.73 6.79 8.41
C PHE A 125 -11.02 6.41 9.12
N GLU A 126 -12.13 6.66 8.46
CA GLU A 126 -13.47 6.34 8.93
C GLU A 126 -14.17 5.40 7.94
N PRO A 127 -15.24 4.71 8.34
CA PRO A 127 -16.08 3.99 7.40
C PRO A 127 -16.50 4.91 6.25
N LEU A 128 -16.56 4.37 5.02
CA LEU A 128 -16.87 5.14 3.83
C LEU A 128 -18.20 5.89 3.99
N PRO A 129 -18.23 7.23 3.95
CA PRO A 129 -19.47 7.97 4.04
C PRO A 129 -20.34 7.70 2.80
N GLN A 130 -21.63 7.48 3.02
CA GLN A 130 -22.59 7.21 1.94
C GLN A 130 -22.14 6.06 1.02
N PRO A 131 -21.88 4.86 1.56
CA PRO A 131 -21.34 3.75 0.78
C PRO A 131 -22.27 3.34 -0.38
N GLU A 132 -23.57 3.60 -0.27
CA GLU A 132 -24.58 3.33 -1.29
C GLU A 132 -24.37 4.17 -2.57
N ARG A 133 -23.54 5.21 -2.52
CA ARG A 133 -23.20 6.06 -3.69
C ARG A 133 -22.02 5.52 -4.48
N TRP A 134 -21.32 4.50 -3.96
CA TRP A 134 -20.14 3.94 -4.57
C TRP A 134 -20.51 2.72 -5.39
N MET A 135 -19.92 2.60 -6.56
CA MET A 135 -20.11 1.47 -7.45
C MET A 135 -18.76 0.92 -7.89
N ALA A 136 -18.66 -0.38 -8.04
CA ALA A 136 -17.49 -1.06 -8.57
C ALA A 136 -17.86 -1.81 -9.86
N TYR A 137 -16.96 -1.77 -10.83
CA TYR A 137 -16.99 -2.66 -11.98
C TYR A 137 -15.86 -3.67 -11.83
N LEU A 138 -16.21 -4.92 -11.75
CA LEU A 138 -15.26 -6.02 -11.68
C LEU A 138 -15.35 -6.78 -13.02
N PRO A 139 -14.33 -6.66 -13.90
CA PRO A 139 -14.32 -7.38 -15.17
C PRO A 139 -14.46 -8.89 -14.93
N PRO A 140 -15.16 -9.62 -15.79
CA PRO A 140 -15.18 -11.06 -15.72
C PRO A 140 -13.77 -11.62 -15.75
N VAL A 141 -13.47 -12.54 -14.84
CA VAL A 141 -12.22 -13.32 -14.92
C VAL A 141 -12.41 -14.28 -16.09
N GLU A 142 -11.60 -14.17 -17.14
CA GLU A 142 -11.52 -15.22 -18.14
C GLU A 142 -11.04 -16.47 -17.41
N GLU A 143 -11.94 -17.47 -17.25
CA GLU A 143 -11.50 -18.80 -16.89
C GLU A 143 -10.53 -19.23 -18.00
N SER A 144 -9.25 -19.35 -17.66
CA SER A 144 -8.31 -19.98 -18.58
C SER A 144 -8.78 -21.42 -18.76
N THR A 145 -9.52 -21.68 -19.82
CA THR A 145 -9.76 -23.03 -20.31
C THR A 145 -8.40 -23.58 -20.72
N THR A 146 -7.73 -24.21 -19.77
CA THR A 146 -6.61 -25.08 -20.09
C THR A 146 -7.19 -26.26 -20.86
N PRO A 147 -6.76 -26.51 -22.11
CA PRO A 147 -7.21 -27.70 -22.86
C PRO A 147 -6.70 -28.98 -22.19
#